data_12ecdf530251a0e95ebac3b238dec96e
#
_entry.id   12ecdf530251a0e95ebac3b238dec96e
#
_cell.length_a   1.000
_cell.length_b   1.000
_cell.length_c   1.000
_cell.angle_alpha   90.00
_cell.angle_beta   90.00
_cell.angle_gamma   90.00
#
_symmetry.space_group_name_H-M   'P 1'
#
loop_
_entity.id
_entity.type
_entity.pdbx_description
1 polymer ?
#
loop_
_entity_poly.entity_id
_entity_poly.type
_entity_poly.pdbx_seq_one_letter_code
_entity_poly.pdbx_strand_id
1 'polypeptide(L)'
;MAENSNIEWTHHTFNPWIGCTKVSTACDFCYAELWDARGLHKLPSRWGPHAARTRTKDWGKVLRWQKTAKAEGKRNRVFCASLADVFDNHKSILPEWRADLWGLIRKCPDLDFLMLTKRPQNIRRYLPDDWGDGYQNVWLGATVESQKEADRLAALINVPAVVRFLSMEPLMGKVDLSAYIDKIDWVITGGENGKNFRPVDPDWFRFLRDQCAAADVPFLFKQWEGATRKAIKSKGRALEGVVHDGYPKPRLILPSSDSSAAA
;
A
#
# COMPACT_ATOMS: atom_id res chain seq x y z
N MET A 1 8.40 11.97 1.20
CA MET A 1 7.03 12.35 1.61
C MET A 1 6.47 13.36 0.64
N ALA A 2 5.25 13.17 0.20
CA ALA A 2 4.54 14.14 -0.63
C ALA A 2 3.21 14.47 0.02
N GLU A 3 2.95 15.75 0.17
CA GLU A 3 1.63 16.34 0.34
C GLU A 3 1.04 16.50 -1.06
N ASN A 4 -0.24 16.21 -1.25
CA ASN A 4 -0.89 16.20 -2.56
C ASN A 4 -0.17 15.28 -3.55
N SER A 5 -0.20 13.98 -3.25
CA SER A 5 0.42 12.95 -4.06
C SER A 5 -0.18 12.90 -5.47
N ASN A 6 0.67 12.61 -6.46
CA ASN A 6 0.21 12.29 -7.82
C ASN A 6 -0.14 10.79 -7.99
N ILE A 7 -0.28 10.04 -6.91
CA ILE A 7 -0.73 8.66 -6.92
C ILE A 7 -2.25 8.68 -6.79
N GLU A 8 -2.95 8.15 -7.77
CA GLU A 8 -4.41 8.28 -7.95
C GLU A 8 -5.21 7.80 -6.74
N TRP A 9 -4.72 6.79 -6.04
CA TRP A 9 -5.45 6.17 -4.94
C TRP A 9 -5.13 6.74 -3.54
N THR A 10 -4.26 7.75 -3.43
CA THR A 10 -3.89 8.36 -2.13
C THR A 10 -3.72 9.87 -2.24
N HIS A 11 -4.01 10.59 -1.14
CA HIS A 11 -3.84 12.04 -1.07
C HIS A 11 -2.41 12.42 -0.67
N HIS A 12 -1.80 11.65 0.24
CA HIS A 12 -0.45 11.92 0.76
C HIS A 12 0.41 10.67 0.73
N THR A 13 1.73 10.82 0.82
CA THR A 13 2.65 9.71 1.07
C THR A 13 3.48 9.99 2.31
N PHE A 14 3.52 9.03 3.22
CA PHE A 14 4.34 9.07 4.42
C PHE A 14 5.31 7.90 4.46
N ASN A 15 6.56 8.17 4.79
CA ASN A 15 7.60 7.17 4.93
C ASN A 15 8.21 7.30 6.34
N PRO A 16 7.89 6.41 7.29
CA PRO A 16 8.48 6.44 8.62
C PRO A 16 10.00 6.18 8.58
N TRP A 17 10.43 5.40 7.61
CA TRP A 17 11.84 5.18 7.24
C TRP A 17 11.96 5.00 5.73
N ILE A 18 13.19 4.91 5.24
CA ILE A 18 13.51 4.68 3.83
C ILE A 18 14.42 3.46 3.73
N GLY A 19 14.20 2.65 2.69
CA GLY A 19 14.96 1.46 2.38
C GLY A 19 14.14 0.18 2.47
N CYS A 20 14.52 -0.80 1.65
CA CYS A 20 13.83 -2.09 1.53
C CYS A 20 14.79 -3.18 1.04
N THR A 21 14.33 -4.43 1.04
CA THR A 21 15.00 -5.57 0.38
C THR A 21 14.06 -6.18 -0.64
N LYS A 22 14.57 -6.51 -1.82
CA LYS A 22 13.82 -7.18 -2.88
C LYS A 22 13.30 -8.54 -2.42
N VAL A 23 12.08 -8.89 -2.78
CA VAL A 23 11.43 -10.17 -2.42
C VAL A 23 10.77 -10.87 -3.60
N SER A 24 10.62 -10.21 -4.73
CA SER A 24 10.07 -10.76 -5.97
C SER A 24 10.72 -10.08 -7.16
N THR A 25 10.53 -10.63 -8.37
CA THR A 25 10.99 -10.05 -9.63
C THR A 25 10.34 -8.68 -9.93
N ALA A 26 9.18 -8.39 -9.36
CA ALA A 26 8.58 -7.06 -9.42
C ALA A 26 9.40 -5.96 -8.69
N CYS A 27 10.37 -6.35 -7.87
CA CYS A 27 11.29 -5.41 -7.23
C CYS A 27 12.51 -5.05 -8.10
N ASP A 28 12.69 -5.66 -9.29
CA ASP A 28 13.93 -5.47 -10.09
C ASP A 28 14.08 -4.03 -10.57
N PHE A 29 12.99 -3.38 -10.97
CA PHE A 29 12.97 -1.99 -11.43
C PHE A 29 12.25 -1.07 -10.44
N CYS A 30 12.46 -1.30 -9.14
CA CYS A 30 11.79 -0.56 -8.07
C CYS A 30 12.03 0.95 -8.17
N TYR A 31 10.96 1.70 -8.39
CA TYR A 31 11.04 3.16 -8.50
C TYR A 31 11.57 3.82 -7.23
N ALA A 32 11.33 3.22 -6.07
CA ALA A 32 11.77 3.75 -4.78
C ALA A 32 13.28 3.62 -4.60
N GLU A 33 13.86 2.48 -5.02
CA GLU A 33 15.32 2.28 -5.06
C GLU A 33 15.98 3.25 -6.04
N LEU A 34 15.41 3.38 -7.25
CA LEU A 34 15.92 4.31 -8.27
C LEU A 34 15.82 5.78 -7.83
N TRP A 35 14.76 6.14 -7.13
CA TRP A 35 14.60 7.50 -6.57
C TRP A 35 15.66 7.78 -5.50
N ASP A 36 15.87 6.83 -4.61
CA ASP A 36 16.87 6.92 -3.54
C ASP A 36 18.28 7.06 -4.10
N ALA A 37 18.64 6.25 -5.08
CA ALA A 37 19.93 6.28 -5.75
C ALA A 37 20.23 7.63 -6.45
N ARG A 38 19.20 8.30 -6.98
CA ARG A 38 19.35 9.62 -7.64
C ARG A 38 19.57 10.76 -6.64
N GLY A 39 18.97 10.67 -5.47
CA GLY A 39 19.00 11.74 -4.46
C GLY A 39 20.21 11.72 -3.53
N LEU A 40 20.95 10.61 -3.48
CA LEU A 40 21.91 10.34 -2.40
C LEU A 40 23.25 9.79 -2.88
N HIS A 41 23.81 10.31 -3.98
CA HIS A 41 25.10 9.89 -4.52
C HIS A 41 26.28 9.89 -3.51
N LYS A 42 26.08 10.38 -2.28
CA LYS A 42 27.10 10.46 -1.22
C LYS A 42 26.82 9.56 -0.02
N LEU A 43 25.68 8.87 0.04
CA LEU A 43 25.32 8.02 1.16
C LEU A 43 25.30 6.54 0.74
N PRO A 44 25.59 5.60 1.66
CA PRO A 44 25.42 4.18 1.41
C PRO A 44 23.99 3.87 0.97
N SER A 45 23.82 2.92 0.04
CA SER A 45 22.50 2.42 -0.35
C SER A 45 21.72 1.95 0.86
N ARG A 46 20.41 2.24 0.88
CA ARG A 46 19.45 1.75 1.88
C ARG A 46 18.68 0.54 1.39
N TRP A 47 19.04 0.03 0.22
CA TRP A 47 18.44 -1.15 -0.41
C TRP A 47 19.31 -2.39 -0.29
N GLY A 48 18.67 -3.52 -0.06
CA GLY A 48 19.32 -4.82 0.06
C GLY A 48 19.36 -5.38 1.47
N PRO A 49 19.79 -6.67 1.63
CA PRO A 49 19.71 -7.41 2.89
C PRO A 49 20.72 -6.92 3.94
N HIS A 50 21.75 -6.18 3.53
CA HIS A 50 22.79 -5.68 4.43
C HIS A 50 22.75 -4.15 4.61
N ALA A 51 21.89 -3.46 3.86
CA ALA A 51 21.79 -2.02 3.89
C ALA A 51 20.87 -1.54 5.03
N ALA A 52 21.38 -0.68 5.90
CA ALA A 52 20.59 -0.12 6.99
C ALA A 52 19.47 0.79 6.47
N ARG A 53 18.27 0.65 7.07
CA ARG A 53 17.17 1.59 6.83
C ARG A 53 17.42 2.89 7.56
N THR A 54 16.87 3.97 7.07
CA THR A 54 17.06 5.29 7.67
C THR A 54 15.71 5.86 8.11
N ARG A 55 15.56 6.14 9.41
CA ARG A 55 14.37 6.82 9.94
C ARG A 55 14.26 8.23 9.37
N THR A 56 13.07 8.64 8.96
CA THR A 56 12.81 10.00 8.48
C THR A 56 12.59 10.97 9.64
N LYS A 57 12.71 12.29 9.35
CA LYS A 57 12.57 13.33 10.38
C LYS A 57 11.19 14.04 10.34
N ASP A 58 10.45 13.92 9.25
CA ASP A 58 9.29 14.80 8.95
C ASP A 58 7.95 14.28 9.50
N TRP A 59 7.94 13.65 10.64
CA TRP A 59 6.74 13.06 11.25
C TRP A 59 5.67 14.09 11.60
N GLY A 60 6.09 15.32 11.94
CA GLY A 60 5.17 16.43 12.23
C GLY A 60 4.28 16.85 11.06
N LYS A 61 4.64 16.51 9.82
CA LYS A 61 3.77 16.76 8.65
C LYS A 61 2.45 16.00 8.73
N VAL A 62 2.48 14.77 9.23
CA VAL A 62 1.29 13.93 9.37
C VAL A 62 0.28 14.57 10.34
N LEU A 63 0.78 15.15 11.44
CA LEU A 63 -0.10 15.86 12.39
C LEU A 63 -0.73 17.12 11.77
N ARG A 64 -0.03 17.79 10.85
CA ARG A 64 -0.63 18.91 10.09
C ARG A 64 -1.73 18.44 9.16
N TRP A 65 -1.52 17.34 8.42
CA TRP A 65 -2.56 16.74 7.58
C TRP A 65 -3.79 16.31 8.39
N GLN A 66 -3.56 15.72 9.57
CA GLN A 66 -4.64 15.40 10.53
C GLN A 66 -5.44 16.65 10.90
N LYS A 67 -4.77 17.76 11.24
CA LYS A 67 -5.43 19.01 11.59
C LYS A 67 -6.28 19.54 10.42
N THR A 68 -5.74 19.52 9.21
CA THR A 68 -6.45 19.92 7.99
C THR A 68 -7.64 19.03 7.72
N ALA A 69 -7.47 17.71 7.72
CA ALA A 69 -8.53 16.73 7.48
C ALA A 69 -9.70 16.91 8.48
N LYS A 70 -9.37 17.08 9.78
CA LYS A 70 -10.35 17.38 10.82
C LYS A 70 -11.12 18.68 10.58
N ALA A 71 -10.40 19.76 10.21
CA ALA A 71 -11.02 21.06 9.96
C ALA A 71 -11.94 21.05 8.73
N GLU A 72 -11.61 20.26 7.71
CA GLU A 72 -12.41 20.10 6.50
C GLU A 72 -13.53 19.06 6.63
N GLY A 73 -13.58 18.30 7.72
CA GLY A 73 -14.52 17.19 7.89
C GLY A 73 -14.34 16.08 6.85
N LYS A 74 -13.12 15.88 6.33
CA LYS A 74 -12.79 14.92 5.27
C LYS A 74 -11.68 13.98 5.71
N ARG A 75 -11.83 12.71 5.38
CA ARG A 75 -10.77 11.72 5.60
C ARG A 75 -9.80 11.74 4.42
N ASN A 76 -8.51 11.85 4.71
CA ASN A 76 -7.47 11.81 3.69
C ASN A 76 -6.67 10.51 3.76
N ARG A 77 -6.49 9.86 2.60
CA ARG A 77 -5.70 8.64 2.48
C ARG A 77 -4.21 8.95 2.46
N VAL A 78 -3.44 8.19 3.23
CA VAL A 78 -1.98 8.32 3.37
C VAL A 78 -1.33 7.00 3.01
N PHE A 79 -0.62 6.94 1.88
CA PHE A 79 0.17 5.76 1.53
C PHE A 79 1.39 5.63 2.45
N CYS A 80 1.42 4.62 3.27
CA CYS A 80 2.48 4.30 4.22
C CYS A 80 2.99 2.86 3.99
N ALA A 81 4.15 2.65 3.32
CA ALA A 81 5.14 3.61 2.92
C ALA A 81 5.48 3.45 1.43
N SER A 82 5.75 4.57 0.75
CA SER A 82 6.08 4.54 -0.68
C SER A 82 7.57 4.28 -0.97
N LEU A 83 8.45 4.46 0.01
CA LEU A 83 9.91 4.29 -0.09
C LEU A 83 10.45 3.25 0.90
N ALA A 84 9.58 2.42 1.45
CA ALA A 84 9.91 1.35 2.39
C ALA A 84 8.81 0.29 2.39
N ASP A 85 9.01 -0.77 3.14
CA ASP A 85 7.96 -1.71 3.54
C ASP A 85 7.83 -1.66 5.06
N VAL A 86 6.63 -1.32 5.57
CA VAL A 86 6.39 -1.18 7.02
C VAL A 86 6.59 -2.51 7.75
N PHE A 87 6.35 -3.61 7.05
CA PHE A 87 6.48 -4.97 7.58
C PHE A 87 7.81 -5.65 7.19
N ASP A 88 8.81 -4.87 6.72
CA ASP A 88 10.18 -5.36 6.54
C ASP A 88 10.77 -5.77 7.89
N ASN A 89 11.33 -6.99 7.97
CA ASN A 89 11.93 -7.55 9.19
C ASN A 89 13.42 -7.24 9.34
N HIS A 90 13.93 -6.25 8.63
CA HIS A 90 15.34 -5.89 8.68
C HIS A 90 15.74 -5.37 10.07
N LYS A 91 16.87 -5.88 10.60
CA LYS A 91 17.35 -5.61 11.95
C LYS A 91 17.63 -4.14 12.29
N SER A 92 17.86 -3.30 11.27
CA SER A 92 18.07 -1.85 11.48
C SER A 92 16.79 -1.05 11.71
N ILE A 93 15.60 -1.67 11.53
CA ILE A 93 14.33 -1.06 11.90
C ILE A 93 14.09 -1.36 13.37
N LEU A 94 14.35 -0.36 14.20
CA LEU A 94 14.25 -0.52 15.64
C LEU A 94 12.78 -0.65 16.08
N PRO A 95 12.49 -1.42 17.14
CA PRO A 95 11.13 -1.56 17.68
C PRO A 95 10.45 -0.22 17.98
N GLU A 96 11.21 0.74 18.49
CA GLU A 96 10.74 2.09 18.84
C GLU A 96 10.21 2.85 17.60
N TRP A 97 10.78 2.62 16.43
CA TRP A 97 10.28 3.27 15.20
C TRP A 97 8.86 2.80 14.84
N ARG A 98 8.56 1.51 15.09
CA ARG A 98 7.22 0.97 14.89
C ARG A 98 6.26 1.43 15.97
N ALA A 99 6.70 1.43 17.24
CA ALA A 99 5.90 1.94 18.35
C ALA A 99 5.50 3.41 18.12
N ASP A 100 6.45 4.25 17.68
CA ASP A 100 6.20 5.64 17.32
C ASP A 100 5.23 5.76 16.14
N LEU A 101 5.34 4.89 15.11
CA LEU A 101 4.43 4.87 13.98
C LEU A 101 3.00 4.57 14.44
N TRP A 102 2.80 3.53 15.24
CA TRP A 102 1.48 3.19 15.78
C TRP A 102 0.95 4.30 16.69
N GLY A 103 1.81 4.90 17.52
CA GLY A 103 1.46 6.06 18.33
C GLY A 103 1.02 7.29 17.50
N LEU A 104 1.67 7.54 16.35
CA LEU A 104 1.27 8.59 15.43
C LEU A 104 -0.09 8.30 14.78
N ILE A 105 -0.31 7.05 14.34
CA ILE A 105 -1.55 6.61 13.69
C ILE A 105 -2.75 6.79 14.63
N ARG A 106 -2.62 6.40 15.90
CA ARG A 106 -3.68 6.63 16.91
C ARG A 106 -4.03 8.10 17.11
N LYS A 107 -3.05 9.01 16.96
CA LYS A 107 -3.26 10.47 17.05
C LYS A 107 -3.89 11.08 15.80
N CYS A 108 -4.08 10.30 14.74
CA CYS A 108 -4.54 10.79 13.45
C CYS A 108 -5.81 10.05 12.95
N PRO A 109 -6.95 10.12 13.70
CA PRO A 109 -8.16 9.38 13.38
C PRO A 109 -8.83 9.80 12.07
N ASP A 110 -8.60 11.02 11.58
CA ASP A 110 -9.18 11.53 10.32
C ASP A 110 -8.29 11.27 9.08
N LEU A 111 -7.20 10.49 9.25
CA LEU A 111 -6.36 10.02 8.15
C LEU A 111 -6.50 8.50 8.01
N ASP A 112 -6.69 8.01 6.80
CA ASP A 112 -6.64 6.58 6.49
C ASP A 112 -5.23 6.18 6.06
N PHE A 113 -4.55 5.35 6.86
CA PHE A 113 -3.20 4.86 6.55
C PHE A 113 -3.28 3.58 5.73
N LEU A 114 -2.93 3.67 4.46
CA LEU A 114 -2.88 2.55 3.54
C LEU A 114 -1.50 1.89 3.62
N MET A 115 -1.40 0.77 4.33
CA MET A 115 -0.16 0.04 4.56
C MET A 115 -0.02 -1.08 3.55
N LEU A 116 0.81 -0.88 2.54
CA LEU A 116 1.08 -1.85 1.48
C LEU A 116 2.37 -2.60 1.76
N THR A 117 2.34 -3.93 1.63
CA THR A 117 3.51 -4.79 1.85
C THR A 117 3.62 -5.89 0.80
N LYS A 118 4.86 -6.31 0.54
CA LYS A 118 5.17 -7.57 -0.14
C LYS A 118 5.47 -8.72 0.84
N ARG A 119 5.28 -8.46 2.16
CA ARG A 119 5.57 -9.39 3.26
C ARG A 119 4.37 -9.55 4.20
N PRO A 120 3.16 -9.93 3.70
CA PRO A 120 1.99 -10.00 4.57
C PRO A 120 2.13 -11.03 5.70
N GLN A 121 2.98 -12.05 5.54
CA GLN A 121 3.32 -13.01 6.60
C GLN A 121 3.95 -12.36 7.84
N ASN A 122 4.50 -11.15 7.70
CA ASN A 122 5.10 -10.42 8.82
C ASN A 122 4.12 -9.50 9.54
N ILE A 123 2.92 -9.26 8.98
CA ILE A 123 1.98 -8.28 9.52
C ILE A 123 1.72 -8.55 10.99
N ARG A 124 1.23 -9.74 11.34
CA ARG A 124 0.87 -10.09 12.73
C ARG A 124 2.00 -9.82 13.74
N ARG A 125 3.24 -10.04 13.34
CA ARG A 125 4.41 -9.85 14.21
C ARG A 125 4.66 -8.39 14.57
N TYR A 126 4.22 -7.45 13.73
CA TYR A 126 4.55 -6.03 13.85
C TYR A 126 3.33 -5.14 14.10
N LEU A 127 2.16 -5.74 14.31
CA LEU A 127 0.99 -5.03 14.81
C LEU A 127 1.21 -4.64 16.27
N PRO A 128 0.56 -3.56 16.76
CA PRO A 128 0.57 -3.21 18.17
C PRO A 128 -0.30 -4.18 18.98
N ASP A 129 -0.02 -4.30 20.29
CA ASP A 129 -0.76 -5.21 21.17
C ASP A 129 -2.27 -4.89 21.26
N ASP A 130 -2.61 -3.62 21.09
CA ASP A 130 -3.99 -3.11 21.10
C ASP A 130 -4.67 -3.14 19.72
N TRP A 131 -4.16 -3.95 18.78
CA TRP A 131 -4.73 -4.04 17.42
C TRP A 131 -6.17 -4.52 17.39
N GLY A 132 -6.55 -5.50 18.21
CA GLY A 132 -7.89 -6.08 18.26
C GLY A 132 -8.43 -6.51 16.89
N ASP A 133 -9.61 -6.03 16.54
CA ASP A 133 -10.26 -6.27 15.24
C ASP A 133 -9.72 -5.33 14.12
N GLY A 134 -8.72 -4.53 14.43
CA GLY A 134 -8.08 -3.57 13.55
C GLY A 134 -8.31 -2.11 13.95
N TYR A 135 -7.43 -1.22 13.49
CA TYR A 135 -7.65 0.21 13.66
C TYR A 135 -8.58 0.73 12.56
N GLN A 136 -9.59 1.53 12.95
CA GLN A 136 -10.57 2.10 12.01
C GLN A 136 -9.96 2.95 10.90
N ASN A 137 -8.74 3.42 11.11
CA ASN A 137 -7.99 4.28 10.20
C ASN A 137 -6.75 3.60 9.60
N VAL A 138 -6.68 2.26 9.59
CA VAL A 138 -5.60 1.50 8.94
C VAL A 138 -6.17 0.49 7.97
N TRP A 139 -5.75 0.60 6.73
CA TRP A 139 -6.05 -0.33 5.66
C TRP A 139 -4.82 -1.19 5.39
N LEU A 140 -5.00 -2.50 5.40
CA LEU A 140 -3.89 -3.44 5.14
C LEU A 140 -3.94 -3.92 3.70
N GLY A 141 -2.80 -3.84 3.02
CA GLY A 141 -2.69 -4.26 1.63
C GLY A 141 -1.48 -5.15 1.35
N ALA A 142 -1.64 -6.02 0.38
CA ALA A 142 -0.53 -6.80 -0.17
C ALA A 142 -0.33 -6.52 -1.66
N THR A 143 0.93 -6.63 -2.11
CA THR A 143 1.23 -6.62 -3.53
C THR A 143 1.23 -8.05 -4.06
N VAL A 144 0.45 -8.29 -5.13
CA VAL A 144 0.39 -9.56 -5.86
C VAL A 144 0.61 -9.24 -7.33
N GLU A 145 1.79 -9.53 -7.84
CA GLU A 145 2.20 -9.12 -9.18
C GLU A 145 1.97 -10.19 -10.24
N SER A 146 1.94 -11.47 -9.81
CA SER A 146 1.65 -12.64 -10.65
C SER A 146 0.97 -13.73 -9.82
N GLN A 147 0.52 -14.81 -10.46
CA GLN A 147 -0.12 -15.94 -9.78
C GLN A 147 0.76 -16.55 -8.69
N LYS A 148 2.07 -16.57 -8.90
CA LYS A 148 3.03 -17.10 -7.92
C LYS A 148 2.95 -16.37 -6.56
N GLU A 149 2.67 -15.09 -6.58
CA GLU A 149 2.58 -14.27 -5.37
C GLU A 149 1.18 -14.30 -4.72
N ALA A 150 0.19 -14.97 -5.34
CA ALA A 150 -1.17 -15.07 -4.79
C ALA A 150 -1.21 -15.79 -3.43
N ASP A 151 -0.27 -16.68 -3.15
CA ASP A 151 -0.16 -17.37 -1.85
C ASP A 151 0.05 -16.39 -0.67
N ARG A 152 0.54 -15.17 -0.96
CA ARG A 152 0.64 -14.08 0.04
C ARG A 152 -0.71 -13.69 0.62
N LEU A 153 -1.80 -13.90 -0.12
CA LEU A 153 -3.15 -13.54 0.30
C LEU A 153 -3.61 -14.31 1.51
N ALA A 154 -3.22 -15.58 1.64
CA ALA A 154 -3.55 -16.40 2.81
C ALA A 154 -3.08 -15.74 4.13
N ALA A 155 -1.92 -15.07 4.12
CA ALA A 155 -1.44 -14.35 5.29
C ALA A 155 -2.21 -13.05 5.54
N LEU A 156 -2.59 -12.31 4.46
CA LEU A 156 -3.32 -11.04 4.58
C LEU A 156 -4.74 -11.26 5.13
N ILE A 157 -5.49 -12.20 4.56
CA ILE A 157 -6.91 -12.41 4.91
C ILE A 157 -7.11 -12.88 6.35
N ASN A 158 -6.08 -13.46 6.96
CA ASN A 158 -6.10 -13.90 8.34
C ASN A 158 -5.84 -12.77 9.37
N VAL A 159 -5.56 -11.55 8.92
CA VAL A 159 -5.39 -10.40 9.81
C VAL A 159 -6.67 -9.57 9.84
N PRO A 160 -7.24 -9.26 11.02
CA PRO A 160 -8.38 -8.35 11.11
C PRO A 160 -8.03 -6.97 10.54
N ALA A 161 -8.90 -6.41 9.69
CA ALA A 161 -8.72 -5.08 9.12
C ALA A 161 -10.05 -4.52 8.60
N VAL A 162 -10.22 -3.21 8.65
CA VAL A 162 -11.40 -2.50 8.12
C VAL A 162 -11.45 -2.50 6.59
N VAL A 163 -10.29 -2.56 5.96
CA VAL A 163 -10.11 -2.73 4.51
C VAL A 163 -8.89 -3.61 4.26
N ARG A 164 -9.08 -4.65 3.46
CA ARG A 164 -7.99 -5.43 2.85
C ARG A 164 -7.92 -5.11 1.38
N PHE A 165 -6.78 -4.61 0.91
CA PHE A 165 -6.64 -4.23 -0.49
C PHE A 165 -5.45 -4.90 -1.17
N LEU A 166 -5.54 -5.01 -2.48
CA LEU A 166 -4.44 -5.47 -3.32
C LEU A 166 -3.91 -4.31 -4.15
N SER A 167 -2.59 -4.23 -4.26
CA SER A 167 -1.91 -3.41 -5.27
C SER A 167 -1.16 -4.37 -6.20
N MET A 168 -1.76 -4.63 -7.35
CA MET A 168 -1.21 -5.51 -8.38
C MET A 168 -0.41 -4.66 -9.38
N GLU A 169 0.66 -4.07 -8.85
CA GLU A 169 1.54 -3.12 -9.55
C GLU A 169 3.02 -3.43 -9.29
N PRO A 170 3.81 -3.67 -10.37
CA PRO A 170 3.36 -3.89 -11.74
C PRO A 170 2.62 -5.23 -11.89
N LEU A 171 1.58 -5.29 -12.71
CA LEU A 171 0.98 -6.56 -13.08
C LEU A 171 1.92 -7.27 -14.07
N MET A 172 2.30 -8.51 -13.76
CA MET A 172 3.32 -9.27 -14.49
C MET A 172 2.81 -10.60 -15.05
N GLY A 173 1.52 -10.86 -14.92
CA GLY A 173 0.88 -12.07 -15.40
C GLY A 173 -0.60 -12.09 -15.09
N LYS A 174 -1.32 -13.01 -15.71
CA LYS A 174 -2.71 -13.31 -15.37
C LYS A 174 -2.78 -13.83 -13.94
N VAL A 175 -3.70 -13.30 -13.12
CA VAL A 175 -3.88 -13.72 -11.73
C VAL A 175 -5.33 -14.08 -11.48
N ASP A 176 -5.56 -15.30 -11.03
CA ASP A 176 -6.83 -15.78 -10.54
C ASP A 176 -6.95 -15.50 -9.04
N LEU A 177 -7.92 -14.69 -8.67
CA LEU A 177 -8.23 -14.33 -7.29
C LEU A 177 -9.41 -15.08 -6.70
N SER A 178 -10.01 -16.02 -7.45
CA SER A 178 -11.28 -16.70 -7.09
C SER A 178 -11.28 -17.30 -5.69
N ALA A 179 -10.14 -17.80 -5.21
CA ALA A 179 -9.99 -18.36 -3.87
C ALA A 179 -9.99 -17.32 -2.73
N TYR A 180 -9.87 -16.03 -3.04
CA TYR A 180 -9.65 -14.98 -2.03
C TYR A 180 -10.50 -13.73 -2.23
N ILE A 181 -11.09 -13.54 -3.41
CA ILE A 181 -11.72 -12.28 -3.81
C ILE A 181 -12.85 -11.86 -2.86
N ASP A 182 -13.57 -12.81 -2.28
CA ASP A 182 -14.65 -12.59 -1.29
C ASP A 182 -14.16 -11.99 0.03
N LYS A 183 -12.85 -12.01 0.29
CA LYS A 183 -12.19 -11.47 1.49
C LYS A 183 -11.37 -10.22 1.23
N ILE A 184 -11.40 -9.73 0.01
CA ILE A 184 -10.71 -8.53 -0.44
C ILE A 184 -11.72 -7.41 -0.65
N ASP A 185 -11.40 -6.22 -0.17
CA ASP A 185 -12.30 -5.07 -0.21
C ASP A 185 -11.95 -4.11 -1.36
N TRP A 186 -10.78 -4.25 -1.99
CA TRP A 186 -10.33 -3.35 -3.06
C TRP A 186 -9.18 -3.94 -3.87
N VAL A 187 -9.23 -3.78 -5.17
CA VAL A 187 -8.14 -4.16 -6.09
C VAL A 187 -7.68 -2.93 -6.88
N ILE A 188 -6.40 -2.61 -6.75
CA ILE A 188 -5.69 -1.60 -7.53
C ILE A 188 -4.77 -2.35 -8.49
N THR A 189 -4.75 -1.97 -9.77
CA THR A 189 -3.83 -2.57 -10.73
C THR A 189 -3.23 -1.53 -11.68
N GLY A 190 -2.07 -1.86 -12.24
CA GLY A 190 -1.41 -1.00 -13.21
C GLY A 190 -0.15 -1.61 -13.80
N GLY A 191 0.25 -1.04 -14.94
CA GLY A 191 1.48 -1.39 -15.63
C GLY A 191 2.71 -0.78 -14.99
N GLU A 192 3.88 -1.34 -15.34
CA GLU A 192 5.17 -0.93 -14.81
C GLU A 192 5.59 0.45 -15.34
N ASN A 193 6.17 1.25 -14.46
CA ASN A 193 6.68 2.58 -14.78
C ASN A 193 8.20 2.58 -14.72
N GLY A 194 8.84 3.13 -15.73
CA GLY A 194 10.28 3.33 -15.78
C GLY A 194 10.92 2.88 -17.11
N LYS A 195 12.16 3.27 -17.33
CA LYS A 195 12.85 3.04 -18.61
C LYS A 195 12.87 1.56 -19.03
N ASN A 196 12.93 0.66 -18.06
CA ASN A 196 13.02 -0.80 -18.28
C ASN A 196 11.69 -1.50 -18.00
N PHE A 197 10.56 -0.80 -18.17
CA PHE A 197 9.24 -1.37 -17.94
C PHE A 197 9.01 -2.64 -18.77
N ARG A 198 8.33 -3.60 -18.19
CA ARG A 198 7.91 -4.84 -18.86
C ARG A 198 6.54 -4.61 -19.50
N PRO A 199 6.34 -5.09 -20.73
CA PRO A 199 5.03 -5.06 -21.38
C PRO A 199 4.00 -5.82 -20.55
N VAL A 200 2.75 -5.34 -20.57
CA VAL A 200 1.61 -6.01 -19.96
C VAL A 200 0.64 -6.43 -21.05
N ASP A 201 0.05 -7.61 -20.89
CA ASP A 201 -1.07 -8.04 -21.74
C ASP A 201 -2.35 -7.38 -21.19
N PRO A 202 -3.09 -6.59 -22.00
CA PRO A 202 -4.34 -5.98 -21.58
C PRO A 202 -5.39 -6.95 -21.06
N ASP A 203 -5.35 -8.21 -21.51
CA ASP A 203 -6.28 -9.26 -21.04
C ASP A 203 -6.08 -9.61 -19.57
N TRP A 204 -4.89 -9.38 -19.00
CA TRP A 204 -4.69 -9.57 -17.58
C TRP A 204 -5.47 -8.53 -16.75
N PHE A 205 -5.54 -7.28 -17.21
CA PHE A 205 -6.35 -6.25 -16.56
C PHE A 205 -7.84 -6.52 -16.69
N ARG A 206 -8.29 -6.96 -17.88
CA ARG A 206 -9.70 -7.34 -18.13
C ARG A 206 -10.12 -8.48 -17.21
N PHE A 207 -9.29 -9.50 -17.11
CA PHE A 207 -9.55 -10.66 -16.26
C PHE A 207 -9.68 -10.27 -14.78
N LEU A 208 -8.84 -9.36 -14.28
CA LEU A 208 -8.96 -8.85 -12.91
C LEU A 208 -10.22 -8.01 -12.71
N ARG A 209 -10.52 -7.11 -13.65
CA ARG A 209 -11.76 -6.30 -13.63
C ARG A 209 -12.99 -7.19 -13.55
N ASP A 210 -13.05 -8.22 -14.38
CA ASP A 210 -14.21 -9.11 -14.47
C ASP A 210 -14.39 -9.94 -13.18
N GLN A 211 -13.30 -10.42 -12.57
CA GLN A 211 -13.37 -11.05 -11.26
C GLN A 211 -13.88 -10.09 -10.18
N CYS A 212 -13.38 -8.85 -10.16
CA CYS A 212 -13.84 -7.83 -9.23
C CYS A 212 -15.33 -7.51 -9.43
N ALA A 213 -15.76 -7.36 -10.69
CA ALA A 213 -17.16 -7.10 -11.00
C ALA A 213 -18.09 -8.24 -10.56
N ALA A 214 -17.68 -9.50 -10.80
CA ALA A 214 -18.44 -10.67 -10.39
C ALA A 214 -18.58 -10.81 -8.86
N ALA A 215 -17.61 -10.29 -8.09
CA ALA A 215 -17.58 -10.35 -6.64
C ALA A 215 -18.02 -9.04 -5.95
N ASP A 216 -18.49 -8.04 -6.70
CA ASP A 216 -18.82 -6.68 -6.22
C ASP A 216 -17.66 -6.01 -5.45
N VAL A 217 -16.42 -6.27 -5.87
CA VAL A 217 -15.21 -5.68 -5.30
C VAL A 217 -14.82 -4.44 -6.10
N PRO A 218 -14.65 -3.27 -5.46
CA PRO A 218 -14.15 -2.07 -6.11
C PRO A 218 -12.83 -2.31 -6.84
N PHE A 219 -12.76 -1.85 -8.09
CA PHE A 219 -11.60 -1.99 -8.96
C PHE A 219 -11.08 -0.61 -9.38
N LEU A 220 -9.76 -0.41 -9.27
CA LEU A 220 -9.10 0.81 -9.72
C LEU A 220 -8.00 0.46 -10.73
N PHE A 221 -8.16 0.95 -11.96
CA PHE A 221 -7.12 0.88 -12.96
C PHE A 221 -6.29 2.15 -12.93
N LYS A 222 -5.08 2.04 -12.39
CA LYS A 222 -4.22 3.21 -12.14
C LYS A 222 -3.58 3.75 -13.41
N GLN A 223 -2.98 2.89 -14.21
CA GLN A 223 -2.21 3.31 -15.38
C GLN A 223 -1.81 2.14 -16.28
N TRP A 224 -1.52 2.44 -17.53
CA TRP A 224 -0.76 1.58 -18.44
C TRP A 224 0.74 1.62 -18.09
N GLU A 225 1.51 0.68 -18.63
CA GLU A 225 2.96 0.69 -18.54
C GLU A 225 3.60 1.78 -19.41
N GLY A 226 4.83 2.18 -19.07
CA GLY A 226 5.55 3.13 -19.91
C GLY A 226 6.88 3.62 -19.34
N ALA A 227 7.76 4.04 -20.24
CA ALA A 227 9.11 4.49 -19.89
C ALA A 227 9.15 5.81 -19.11
N THR A 228 8.17 6.66 -19.29
CA THR A 228 8.08 7.98 -18.64
C THR A 228 6.66 8.30 -18.24
N ARG A 229 6.49 9.20 -17.24
CA ARG A 229 5.17 9.71 -16.86
C ARG A 229 4.41 10.35 -18.03
N LYS A 230 5.11 11.03 -18.95
CA LYS A 230 4.49 11.63 -20.14
C LYS A 230 3.90 10.55 -21.04
N ALA A 231 4.67 9.48 -21.32
CA ALA A 231 4.21 8.35 -22.13
C ALA A 231 3.02 7.61 -21.48
N ILE A 232 3.04 7.44 -20.16
CA ILE A 232 1.92 6.83 -19.44
C ILE A 232 0.67 7.72 -19.51
N LYS A 233 0.81 9.02 -19.25
CA LYS A 233 -0.31 9.97 -19.32
C LYS A 233 -0.92 10.07 -20.71
N SER A 234 -0.11 9.95 -21.79
CA SER A 234 -0.63 9.98 -23.16
C SER A 234 -1.48 8.76 -23.53
N LYS A 235 -1.30 7.62 -22.84
CA LYS A 235 -2.14 6.42 -23.00
C LYS A 235 -3.49 6.57 -22.28
N GLY A 236 -3.62 7.53 -21.37
CA GLY A 236 -4.81 7.71 -20.53
C GLY A 236 -4.94 6.65 -19.45
N ARG A 237 -6.11 6.62 -18.78
CA ARG A 237 -6.47 5.67 -17.71
C ARG A 237 -7.75 4.89 -18.03
N ALA A 238 -8.09 4.78 -19.30
CA ALA A 238 -9.24 4.00 -19.70
C ALA A 238 -8.84 2.56 -20.02
N LEU A 239 -9.59 1.60 -19.52
CA LEU A 239 -9.59 0.20 -19.93
C LEU A 239 -10.88 -0.02 -20.73
N GLU A 240 -10.75 -0.29 -22.03
CA GLU A 240 -11.89 -0.40 -22.96
C GLU A 240 -12.82 0.83 -22.96
N GLY A 241 -12.24 2.03 -22.96
CA GLY A 241 -12.97 3.29 -22.96
C GLY A 241 -13.55 3.72 -21.61
N VAL A 242 -13.44 2.89 -20.57
CA VAL A 242 -13.96 3.17 -19.22
C VAL A 242 -12.83 3.47 -18.25
N VAL A 243 -12.98 4.56 -17.49
CA VAL A 243 -12.10 4.86 -16.35
C VAL A 243 -12.65 4.14 -15.12
N HIS A 244 -11.83 3.28 -14.51
CA HIS A 244 -12.19 2.53 -13.31
C HIS A 244 -11.53 3.19 -12.08
N ASP A 245 -12.33 3.84 -11.27
CA ASP A 245 -11.93 4.56 -10.06
C ASP A 245 -12.74 4.09 -8.83
N GLY A 246 -12.95 2.78 -8.72
CA GLY A 246 -13.64 2.20 -7.57
C GLY A 246 -12.86 2.36 -6.28
N TYR A 247 -13.56 2.70 -5.17
CA TYR A 247 -13.00 2.78 -3.82
C TYR A 247 -13.83 1.95 -2.84
N PRO A 248 -13.19 1.32 -1.84
CA PRO A 248 -13.88 0.52 -0.85
C PRO A 248 -14.59 1.41 0.18
N LYS A 249 -15.62 0.84 0.81
CA LYS A 249 -16.22 1.38 2.04
C LYS A 249 -15.61 0.64 3.22
N PRO A 250 -14.87 1.34 4.14
CA PRO A 250 -14.31 0.68 5.31
C PRO A 250 -15.42 0.05 6.18
N ARG A 251 -15.14 -1.15 6.70
CA ARG A 251 -16.02 -1.77 7.70
C ARG A 251 -15.99 -0.96 8.98
N LEU A 252 -17.14 -0.82 9.64
CA LEU A 252 -17.17 -0.23 10.97
C LEU A 252 -16.77 -1.30 11.99
N ILE A 253 -15.76 -1.02 12.78
CA ILE A 253 -15.43 -1.80 13.97
C ILE A 253 -16.30 -1.25 15.10
N LEU A 254 -17.30 -2.01 15.51
CA LEU A 254 -18.08 -1.67 16.70
C LEU A 254 -17.23 -1.99 17.93
N PRO A 255 -17.25 -1.14 18.98
CA PRO A 255 -16.62 -1.49 20.25
C PRO A 255 -17.12 -2.86 20.71
N SER A 256 -16.22 -3.75 21.10
CA SER A 256 -16.61 -5.02 21.72
C SER A 256 -17.44 -4.71 22.97
N SER A 257 -18.57 -5.39 23.12
CA SER A 257 -19.51 -5.21 24.27
C SER A 257 -18.88 -5.56 25.63
N ASP A 258 -17.63 -6.00 25.66
CA ASP A 258 -16.95 -6.51 26.86
C ASP A 258 -16.13 -5.49 27.65
N SER A 259 -16.19 -4.17 27.34
CA SER A 259 -15.45 -3.17 28.13
C SER A 259 -16.23 -2.58 29.32
N SER A 260 -17.33 -3.21 29.76
CA SER A 260 -18.14 -2.73 30.89
C SER A 260 -18.01 -3.58 32.15
N ALA A 261 -16.80 -4.05 32.48
CA ALA A 261 -16.57 -4.72 33.78
C ALA A 261 -15.18 -4.43 34.32
N ALA A 262 -14.91 -3.18 34.67
CA ALA A 262 -13.86 -2.80 35.64
C ALA A 262 -14.05 -1.32 36.01
N ALA A 263 -14.98 -1.08 36.97
CA ALA A 263 -15.00 0.13 37.75
C ALA A 263 -14.65 -0.22 39.20
#